data_9ca704ca639af1e600632177400d1595
#
_entry.id   9ca704ca639af1e600632177400d1595
#
_cell.length_a   1.000
_cell.length_b   1.000
_cell.length_c   1.000
_cell.angle_alpha   90.00
_cell.angle_beta   90.00
_cell.angle_gamma   90.00
#
_symmetry.space_group_name_H-M   'P 1'
#
loop_
_entity.id
_entity.type
_entity.pdbx_description
1 polymer ?
#
loop_
_entity_poly.entity_id
_entity_poly.type
_entity_poly.pdbx_seq_one_letter_code
_entity_poly.pdbx_strand_id
1 'polypeptide(L)'
;MSRSSFLGFPCGLIPVIATLSLALPVVAADPESMPLGKGSELVFATVAEGSGVLGAEDDFTRRMSPFDRQARLKAAGAVSGAEHRAFAARSVLEWSDRDRRRIAEAMRGLDARFTELGVGFPKRVLVVKTSGDEEGGAAYTRGEAIMLPAKVLGSATPVLRRLLCHELFHVLSRSAPELRRKLYASIGFEPCGEVILPGDFERRRITNPDAPAFDHGIRVRVDGVERWMVPVLWSQTADYDAKAGKAFFETMEFRLMAVRLEGDPVRGVPEIDVDGAPIMTKPENAEGFFEQVGRNTGYLIHPEEILADNFEILVAGERRTPNPEIVRRLGELLRQGD
;
A
#
# COMPACT_ATOMS: atom_id res chain seq x y z
N MET A 1 48.11 94.36 31.79
CA MET A 1 48.79 93.11 32.21
C MET A 1 47.76 91.97 32.27
N SER A 2 47.69 91.24 31.20
CA SER A 2 46.64 90.22 30.97
C SER A 2 47.25 88.79 31.11
N ARG A 3 46.65 87.96 31.87
CA ARG A 3 47.00 86.54 31.95
C ARG A 3 45.79 85.77 31.36
N SER A 4 46.00 85.14 30.22
CA SER A 4 45.06 84.21 29.62
C SER A 4 45.20 82.83 30.31
N SER A 5 44.07 82.27 30.72
CA SER A 5 43.98 80.90 31.25
C SER A 5 43.34 80.03 30.16
N PHE A 6 44.04 79.00 29.70
CA PHE A 6 43.54 77.95 28.85
C PHE A 6 42.79 76.87 29.67
N LEU A 7 41.53 76.64 29.35
CA LEU A 7 40.77 75.53 29.86
C LEU A 7 40.81 74.40 28.85
N GLY A 8 41.39 73.24 29.21
CA GLY A 8 41.38 72.01 28.45
C GLY A 8 40.05 71.30 28.57
N PHE A 9 39.51 70.85 27.45
CA PHE A 9 38.33 69.96 27.40
C PHE A 9 38.76 68.48 27.53
N PRO A 10 38.10 67.67 28.33
CA PRO A 10 38.38 66.25 28.37
C PRO A 10 37.73 65.50 27.14
N CYS A 11 38.54 64.68 26.50
CA CYS A 11 38.14 63.81 25.41
C CYS A 11 37.24 62.68 25.99
N GLY A 12 35.95 62.72 25.68
CA GLY A 12 35.01 61.70 26.07
C GLY A 12 35.13 60.44 25.15
N LEU A 13 35.49 59.32 25.76
CA LEU A 13 35.40 58.00 25.13
C LEU A 13 33.94 57.64 24.93
N ILE A 14 33.50 57.47 23.67
CA ILE A 14 32.18 56.90 23.30
C ILE A 14 32.33 55.39 23.37
N PRO A 15 31.54 54.64 24.16
CA PRO A 15 31.59 53.20 24.13
C PRO A 15 30.89 52.70 22.85
N VAL A 16 31.62 51.98 22.02
CA VAL A 16 31.06 51.23 20.89
C VAL A 16 30.36 49.99 21.47
N ILE A 17 29.04 50.02 21.55
CA ILE A 17 28.23 48.85 21.88
C ILE A 17 28.20 47.95 20.63
N ALA A 18 29.00 46.89 20.62
CA ALA A 18 28.90 45.81 19.64
C ALA A 18 27.65 45.00 19.93
N THR A 19 26.60 45.20 19.15
CA THR A 19 25.41 44.34 19.14
C THR A 19 25.78 43.01 18.50
N LEU A 20 25.94 41.98 19.32
CA LEU A 20 26.10 40.60 18.89
C LEU A 20 24.73 40.09 18.41
N SER A 21 24.47 40.14 17.07
CA SER A 21 23.31 39.49 16.48
C SER A 21 23.50 37.97 16.55
N LEU A 22 22.88 37.32 17.52
CA LEU A 22 22.69 35.89 17.52
C LEU A 22 21.72 35.52 16.40
N ALA A 23 22.26 35.13 15.23
CA ALA A 23 21.48 34.46 14.22
C ALA A 23 21.00 33.13 14.78
N LEU A 24 19.71 33.04 15.10
CA LEU A 24 19.07 31.77 15.38
C LEU A 24 19.22 30.89 14.13
N PRO A 25 19.58 29.60 14.28
CA PRO A 25 19.62 28.70 13.14
C PRO A 25 18.23 28.70 12.51
N VAL A 26 18.13 29.06 11.23
CA VAL A 26 16.94 28.82 10.42
C VAL A 26 16.81 27.30 10.34
N VAL A 27 15.90 26.74 11.10
CA VAL A 27 15.50 25.34 10.94
C VAL A 27 14.89 25.29 9.55
N ALA A 28 15.59 24.63 8.62
CA ALA A 28 15.04 24.39 7.29
C ALA A 28 13.67 23.70 7.47
N ALA A 29 12.64 24.24 6.82
CA ALA A 29 11.33 23.60 6.82
C ALA A 29 11.50 22.15 6.31
N ASP A 30 10.84 21.20 6.96
CA ASP A 30 10.88 19.81 6.52
C ASP A 30 10.35 19.74 5.06
N PRO A 31 10.97 18.93 4.20
CA PRO A 31 10.64 18.93 2.77
C PRO A 31 9.18 18.51 2.54
N GLU A 32 8.51 19.17 1.60
CA GLU A 32 7.17 18.77 1.14
C GLU A 32 7.21 17.50 0.27
N SER A 33 8.37 17.18 -0.30
CA SER A 33 8.63 15.97 -1.08
C SER A 33 10.03 15.43 -0.82
N MET A 34 10.27 14.19 -1.25
CA MET A 34 11.58 13.55 -1.22
C MET A 34 11.81 12.69 -2.46
N PRO A 35 13.09 12.51 -2.89
CA PRO A 35 13.42 11.69 -4.07
C PRO A 35 12.98 10.24 -3.88
N LEU A 36 12.47 9.62 -4.97
CA LEU A 36 12.04 8.22 -5.03
C LEU A 36 12.82 7.40 -6.09
N GLY A 37 13.89 7.97 -6.64
CA GLY A 37 14.68 7.38 -7.72
C GLY A 37 14.17 7.75 -9.10
N LYS A 38 15.08 7.74 -10.11
CA LYS A 38 14.79 8.00 -11.54
C LYS A 38 13.94 9.27 -11.80
N GLY A 39 14.07 10.30 -10.97
CA GLY A 39 13.33 11.56 -11.15
C GLY A 39 11.87 11.52 -10.66
N SER A 40 11.50 10.50 -9.92
CA SER A 40 10.22 10.40 -9.20
C SER A 40 10.33 11.02 -7.80
N GLU A 41 9.22 11.47 -7.24
CA GLU A 41 9.13 12.06 -5.92
C GLU A 41 8.01 11.44 -5.09
N LEU A 42 8.28 11.19 -3.80
CA LEU A 42 7.27 10.93 -2.78
C LEU A 42 6.83 12.27 -2.19
N VAL A 43 5.56 12.59 -2.28
CA VAL A 43 5.00 13.90 -1.92
C VAL A 43 4.01 13.77 -0.78
N PHE A 44 4.16 14.56 0.26
CA PHE A 44 3.20 14.63 1.35
C PHE A 44 1.93 15.34 0.89
N ALA A 45 0.85 14.58 0.76
CA ALA A 45 -0.42 15.13 0.30
C ALA A 45 -0.99 16.12 1.32
N THR A 46 -1.56 17.21 0.84
CA THR A 46 -2.45 18.06 1.64
C THR A 46 -3.74 17.31 1.98
N VAL A 47 -4.49 17.79 2.99
CA VAL A 47 -5.80 17.22 3.32
C VAL A 47 -6.74 17.27 2.11
N ALA A 48 -6.71 18.35 1.34
CA ALA A 48 -7.55 18.49 0.15
C ALA A 48 -7.22 17.44 -0.93
N GLU A 49 -5.94 17.22 -1.23
CA GLU A 49 -5.49 16.20 -2.19
C GLU A 49 -5.85 14.80 -1.73
N GLY A 50 -5.54 14.46 -0.47
CA GLY A 50 -5.87 13.15 0.10
C GLY A 50 -7.37 12.87 0.13
N SER A 51 -8.18 13.87 0.55
CA SER A 51 -9.64 13.77 0.53
C SER A 51 -10.19 13.62 -0.89
N GLY A 52 -9.56 14.25 -1.87
CA GLY A 52 -9.89 14.08 -3.30
C GLY A 52 -9.67 12.64 -3.76
N VAL A 53 -8.53 12.04 -3.41
CA VAL A 53 -8.21 10.63 -3.73
C VAL A 53 -9.20 9.69 -3.08
N LEU A 54 -9.43 9.82 -1.77
CA LEU A 54 -10.29 8.89 -1.02
C LEU A 54 -11.78 9.07 -1.32
N GLY A 55 -12.20 10.28 -1.69
CA GLY A 55 -13.57 10.59 -2.09
C GLY A 55 -13.92 10.19 -3.53
N ALA A 56 -12.93 9.90 -4.37
CA ALA A 56 -13.15 9.49 -5.75
C ALA A 56 -13.72 8.07 -5.85
N GLU A 57 -14.51 7.85 -6.89
CA GLU A 57 -14.90 6.50 -7.29
C GLU A 57 -13.81 5.89 -8.16
N ASP A 58 -13.42 4.66 -7.83
CA ASP A 58 -12.40 3.90 -8.54
C ASP A 58 -12.75 2.41 -8.57
N ASP A 59 -11.83 1.60 -9.08
CA ASP A 59 -11.98 0.15 -9.18
C ASP A 59 -12.23 -0.53 -7.84
N PHE A 60 -11.59 -0.07 -6.78
CA PHE A 60 -11.79 -0.60 -5.43
C PHE A 60 -13.21 -0.32 -4.94
N THR A 61 -13.63 0.94 -4.94
CA THR A 61 -14.93 1.34 -4.39
C THR A 61 -16.11 0.80 -5.19
N ARG A 62 -15.94 0.58 -6.51
CA ARG A 62 -16.97 -0.04 -7.36
C ARG A 62 -17.19 -1.52 -7.05
N ARG A 63 -16.14 -2.23 -6.62
CA ARG A 63 -16.19 -3.67 -6.34
C ARG A 63 -16.59 -4.02 -4.92
N MET A 64 -16.65 -3.04 -4.03
CA MET A 64 -17.04 -3.27 -2.65
C MET A 64 -18.46 -3.81 -2.53
N SER A 65 -18.60 -4.95 -1.87
CA SER A 65 -19.90 -5.54 -1.55
C SER A 65 -20.69 -4.70 -0.52
N PRO A 66 -21.99 -4.94 -0.34
CA PRO A 66 -22.74 -4.35 0.77
C PRO A 66 -22.12 -4.65 2.13
N PHE A 67 -21.70 -5.89 2.38
CA PHE A 67 -21.01 -6.28 3.61
C PHE A 67 -19.72 -5.48 3.82
N ASP A 68 -18.91 -5.37 2.79
CA ASP A 68 -17.63 -4.71 2.79
C ASP A 68 -17.73 -3.24 3.24
N ARG A 69 -18.71 -2.50 2.68
CA ARG A 69 -18.98 -1.11 3.08
C ARG A 69 -19.50 -0.99 4.52
N GLN A 70 -20.41 -1.88 4.93
CA GLN A 70 -20.92 -1.90 6.30
C GLN A 70 -19.81 -2.17 7.32
N ALA A 71 -18.97 -3.14 7.06
CA ALA A 71 -17.91 -3.56 7.97
C ALA A 71 -16.85 -2.46 8.17
N ARG A 72 -16.45 -1.75 7.11
CA ARG A 72 -15.49 -0.64 7.20
C ARG A 72 -16.05 0.55 7.98
N LEU A 73 -17.32 0.88 7.80
CA LEU A 73 -17.97 1.95 8.56
C LEU A 73 -18.48 1.50 9.93
N LYS A 74 -18.39 0.21 10.25
CA LYS A 74 -19.00 -0.39 11.47
C LYS A 74 -20.47 -0.02 11.61
N ALA A 75 -21.18 0.05 10.48
CA ALA A 75 -22.55 0.53 10.41
C ALA A 75 -23.56 -0.59 10.68
N ALA A 76 -24.60 -0.32 11.48
CA ALA A 76 -25.68 -1.27 11.74
C ALA A 76 -26.67 -1.42 10.56
N GLY A 77 -26.63 -0.51 9.60
CA GLY A 77 -27.50 -0.50 8.42
C GLY A 77 -26.73 -0.48 7.11
N ALA A 78 -27.46 -0.56 6.00
CA ALA A 78 -26.89 -0.51 4.66
C ALA A 78 -26.09 0.80 4.44
N VAL A 79 -24.95 0.68 3.77
CA VAL A 79 -24.04 1.78 3.43
C VAL A 79 -23.92 1.88 1.93
N SER A 80 -24.24 3.05 1.36
CA SER A 80 -24.04 3.34 -0.05
C SER A 80 -22.56 3.58 -0.37
N GLY A 81 -22.17 3.42 -1.64
CA GLY A 81 -20.80 3.77 -2.09
C GLY A 81 -20.45 5.25 -1.84
N ALA A 82 -21.41 6.16 -1.96
CA ALA A 82 -21.20 7.58 -1.68
C ALA A 82 -20.91 7.86 -0.21
N GLU A 83 -21.65 7.23 0.71
CA GLU A 83 -21.41 7.33 2.15
C GLU A 83 -20.05 6.79 2.55
N HIS A 84 -19.65 5.62 1.97
CA HIS A 84 -18.32 5.06 2.18
C HIS A 84 -17.23 6.04 1.74
N ARG A 85 -17.30 6.56 0.50
CA ARG A 85 -16.31 7.51 -0.03
C ARG A 85 -16.26 8.81 0.80
N ALA A 86 -17.41 9.32 1.22
CA ALA A 86 -17.45 10.50 2.08
C ALA A 86 -16.84 10.24 3.46
N PHE A 87 -16.99 9.03 4.01
CA PHE A 87 -16.33 8.62 5.24
C PHE A 87 -14.81 8.54 5.06
N ALA A 88 -14.35 7.85 4.03
CA ALA A 88 -12.92 7.73 3.73
C ALA A 88 -12.27 9.10 3.51
N ALA A 89 -12.90 10.01 2.76
CA ALA A 89 -12.38 11.36 2.55
C ALA A 89 -12.20 12.17 3.85
N ARG A 90 -13.06 11.95 4.84
CA ARG A 90 -12.95 12.60 6.17
C ARG A 90 -11.87 12.00 7.07
N SER A 91 -11.35 10.82 6.73
CA SER A 91 -10.29 10.16 7.51
C SER A 91 -8.91 10.76 7.28
N VAL A 92 -8.76 11.66 6.31
CA VAL A 92 -7.48 12.31 5.99
C VAL A 92 -7.07 13.29 7.07
N LEU A 93 -5.79 13.24 7.45
CA LEU A 93 -5.19 14.06 8.50
C LEU A 93 -4.04 14.91 7.96
N GLU A 94 -3.79 16.04 8.59
CA GLU A 94 -2.61 16.87 8.30
C GLU A 94 -1.31 16.18 8.74
N TRP A 95 -0.24 16.45 8.00
CA TRP A 95 1.11 16.03 8.34
C TRP A 95 1.75 17.00 9.33
N SER A 96 2.24 16.50 10.46
CA SER A 96 3.14 17.26 11.32
C SER A 96 4.59 17.13 10.85
N ASP A 97 5.45 18.08 11.24
CA ASP A 97 6.88 18.01 10.97
C ASP A 97 7.52 16.73 11.55
N ARG A 98 7.03 16.28 12.71
CA ARG A 98 7.47 15.00 13.29
C ARG A 98 7.15 13.82 12.36
N ASP A 99 5.97 13.77 11.80
CA ASP A 99 5.56 12.68 10.90
C ASP A 99 6.39 12.69 9.61
N ARG A 100 6.61 13.89 9.02
CA ARG A 100 7.47 14.06 7.84
C ARG A 100 8.89 13.55 8.11
N ARG A 101 9.50 13.90 9.25
CA ARG A 101 10.81 13.39 9.66
C ARG A 101 10.83 11.88 9.82
N ARG A 102 9.77 11.26 10.35
CA ARG A 102 9.65 9.81 10.50
C ARG A 102 9.67 9.11 9.14
N ILE A 103 8.90 9.62 8.17
CA ILE A 103 8.91 9.09 6.81
C ILE A 103 10.29 9.31 6.17
N ALA A 104 10.87 10.51 6.26
CA ALA A 104 12.19 10.79 5.70
C ALA A 104 13.28 9.87 6.27
N GLU A 105 13.23 9.56 7.57
CA GLU A 105 14.14 8.59 8.20
C GLU A 105 13.94 7.18 7.64
N ALA A 106 12.69 6.72 7.48
CA ALA A 106 12.40 5.41 6.92
C ALA A 106 12.80 5.29 5.45
N MET A 107 12.67 6.36 4.67
CA MET A 107 13.03 6.42 3.25
C MET A 107 14.52 6.64 2.97
N ARG A 108 15.34 6.93 3.99
CA ARG A 108 16.77 7.26 3.80
C ARG A 108 17.53 6.22 3.01
N GLY A 109 18.09 6.61 1.87
CA GLY A 109 18.87 5.76 0.97
C GLY A 109 18.07 4.84 0.07
N LEU A 110 16.72 4.86 0.15
CA LEU A 110 15.89 4.04 -0.74
C LEU A 110 15.88 4.55 -2.19
N ASP A 111 16.02 5.85 -2.42
CA ASP A 111 16.14 6.44 -3.76
C ASP A 111 17.32 5.86 -4.56
N ALA A 112 18.48 5.77 -3.93
CA ALA A 112 19.66 5.13 -4.51
C ALA A 112 19.42 3.62 -4.73
N ARG A 113 18.78 2.96 -3.77
CA ARG A 113 18.49 1.52 -3.87
C ARG A 113 17.48 1.23 -4.99
N PHE A 114 16.44 2.02 -5.15
CA PHE A 114 15.48 1.88 -6.26
C PHE A 114 16.14 2.14 -7.61
N THR A 115 17.04 3.12 -7.69
CA THR A 115 17.82 3.38 -8.90
C THR A 115 18.71 2.19 -9.27
N GLU A 116 19.41 1.59 -8.30
CA GLU A 116 20.24 0.38 -8.48
C GLU A 116 19.41 -0.81 -8.98
N LEU A 117 18.22 -0.98 -8.44
CA LEU A 117 17.29 -2.07 -8.83
C LEU A 117 16.57 -1.82 -10.16
N GLY A 118 16.76 -0.64 -10.78
CA GLY A 118 16.09 -0.30 -12.02
C GLY A 118 14.61 0.10 -11.87
N VAL A 119 14.12 0.28 -10.63
CA VAL A 119 12.71 0.61 -10.34
C VAL A 119 12.37 2.00 -10.86
N GLY A 120 11.26 2.12 -11.58
CA GLY A 120 10.69 3.39 -12.01
C GLY A 120 9.29 3.58 -11.45
N PHE A 121 9.09 4.66 -10.69
CA PHE A 121 7.77 5.04 -10.17
C PHE A 121 7.14 6.14 -11.04
N PRO A 122 5.83 6.42 -10.90
CA PRO A 122 5.24 7.65 -11.43
C PRO A 122 6.02 8.90 -10.97
N LYS A 123 5.97 9.97 -11.74
CA LYS A 123 6.71 11.20 -11.39
C LYS A 123 6.39 11.70 -9.98
N ARG A 124 5.15 11.51 -9.54
CA ARG A 124 4.65 11.97 -8.26
C ARG A 124 3.85 10.85 -7.60
N VAL A 125 4.36 10.33 -6.49
CA VAL A 125 3.67 9.38 -5.62
C VAL A 125 3.21 10.13 -4.38
N LEU A 126 1.92 10.14 -4.11
CA LEU A 126 1.39 10.78 -2.91
C LEU A 126 1.54 9.87 -1.70
N VAL A 127 1.86 10.44 -0.56
CA VAL A 127 1.66 9.79 0.74
C VAL A 127 0.60 10.58 1.51
N VAL A 128 -0.49 9.92 1.88
CA VAL A 128 -1.66 10.48 2.53
C VAL A 128 -1.73 9.94 3.95
N LYS A 129 -1.73 10.82 4.94
CA LYS A 129 -1.93 10.42 6.33
C LYS A 129 -3.43 10.31 6.61
N THR A 130 -3.84 9.20 7.23
CA THR A 130 -5.24 8.97 7.61
C THR A 130 -5.38 8.62 9.10
N SER A 131 -6.63 8.63 9.60
CA SER A 131 -6.93 8.07 10.92
C SER A 131 -6.79 6.55 10.94
N GLY A 132 -6.95 5.89 9.80
CA GLY A 132 -6.98 4.45 9.61
C GLY A 132 -8.34 3.81 9.82
N ASP A 133 -9.36 4.60 10.19
CA ASP A 133 -10.69 4.05 10.44
C ASP A 133 -11.35 3.51 9.17
N GLU A 134 -10.99 4.07 8.02
CA GLU A 134 -11.54 3.75 6.69
C GLU A 134 -11.14 2.37 6.18
N GLU A 135 -10.02 1.81 6.66
CA GLU A 135 -9.50 0.50 6.25
C GLU A 135 -9.05 -0.36 7.45
N GLY A 136 -9.77 -0.25 8.59
CA GLY A 136 -9.48 -1.06 9.79
C GLY A 136 -8.07 -0.87 10.35
N GLY A 137 -7.43 0.23 10.00
CA GLY A 137 -6.09 0.63 10.42
C GLY A 137 -4.97 -0.01 9.61
N ALA A 138 -5.23 -0.64 8.48
CA ALA A 138 -4.19 -1.06 7.51
C ALA A 138 -3.67 0.14 6.72
N ALA A 139 -2.41 0.05 6.26
CA ALA A 139 -1.93 0.86 5.15
C ALA A 139 -2.41 0.21 3.85
N TYR A 140 -2.52 0.98 2.79
CA TYR A 140 -2.97 0.52 1.46
C TYR A 140 -2.72 1.57 0.39
N THR A 141 -2.96 1.23 -0.88
CA THR A 141 -2.80 2.17 -1.98
C THR A 141 -4.10 2.42 -2.77
N ARG A 142 -4.22 3.63 -3.29
CA ARG A 142 -5.28 4.04 -4.23
C ARG A 142 -4.65 4.83 -5.38
N GLY A 143 -4.72 4.32 -6.60
CA GLY A 143 -4.02 4.94 -7.72
C GLY A 143 -2.50 5.05 -7.48
N GLU A 144 -1.98 6.26 -7.53
CA GLU A 144 -0.58 6.58 -7.27
C GLU A 144 -0.36 7.15 -5.84
N ALA A 145 -1.25 6.82 -4.91
CA ALA A 145 -1.20 7.32 -3.55
C ALA A 145 -1.17 6.19 -2.52
N ILE A 146 -0.33 6.36 -1.50
CA ILE A 146 -0.18 5.47 -0.34
C ILE A 146 -0.95 6.07 0.83
N MET A 147 -1.88 5.31 1.40
CA MET A 147 -2.64 5.68 2.61
C MET A 147 -1.92 5.13 3.83
N LEU A 148 -1.46 6.01 4.71
CA LEU A 148 -0.76 5.64 5.94
C LEU A 148 -1.57 6.04 7.17
N PRO A 149 -2.10 5.08 7.93
CA PRO A 149 -2.71 5.36 9.22
C PRO A 149 -1.74 6.03 10.19
N ALA A 150 -2.18 7.06 10.90
CA ALA A 150 -1.33 7.81 11.84
C ALA A 150 -0.62 6.90 12.87
N LYS A 151 -1.25 5.79 13.26
CA LYS A 151 -0.68 4.84 14.22
C LYS A 151 0.62 4.18 13.73
N VAL A 152 0.76 3.90 12.42
CA VAL A 152 1.94 3.22 11.89
C VAL A 152 3.19 4.09 11.92
N LEU A 153 3.03 5.42 11.98
CA LEU A 153 4.14 6.37 12.13
C LEU A 153 4.87 6.24 13.47
N GLY A 154 4.24 5.61 14.47
CA GLY A 154 4.86 5.26 15.74
C GLY A 154 5.71 4.00 15.73
N SER A 155 5.70 3.22 14.65
CA SER A 155 6.46 1.96 14.53
C SER A 155 7.97 2.22 14.51
N ALA A 156 8.78 1.20 14.82
CA ALA A 156 10.22 1.27 14.67
C ALA A 156 10.60 1.56 13.19
N THR A 157 11.66 2.33 12.96
CA THR A 157 12.08 2.76 11.61
C THR A 157 12.22 1.59 10.62
N PRO A 158 12.78 0.42 10.97
CA PRO A 158 12.84 -0.72 10.04
C PRO A 158 11.46 -1.26 9.65
N VAL A 159 10.50 -1.26 10.57
CA VAL A 159 9.12 -1.71 10.31
C VAL A 159 8.41 -0.74 9.38
N LEU A 160 8.53 0.57 9.64
CA LEU A 160 7.95 1.60 8.77
C LEU A 160 8.58 1.58 7.37
N ARG A 161 9.90 1.35 7.27
CA ARG A 161 10.61 1.21 6.00
C ARG A 161 10.07 0.03 5.18
N ARG A 162 9.88 -1.14 5.81
CA ARG A 162 9.32 -2.32 5.15
C ARG A 162 7.92 -2.04 4.63
N LEU A 163 7.05 -1.48 5.47
CA LEU A 163 5.71 -1.09 5.09
C LEU A 163 5.72 -0.13 3.88
N LEU A 164 6.57 0.90 3.90
CA LEU A 164 6.68 1.82 2.76
C LEU A 164 7.16 1.14 1.48
N CYS A 165 8.08 0.18 1.57
CA CYS A 165 8.52 -0.61 0.42
C CYS A 165 7.38 -1.48 -0.13
N HIS A 166 6.59 -2.10 0.75
CA HIS A 166 5.41 -2.89 0.40
C HIS A 166 4.39 -2.01 -0.37
N GLU A 167 4.00 -0.89 0.19
CA GLU A 167 3.06 0.04 -0.45
C GLU A 167 3.59 0.61 -1.78
N LEU A 168 4.89 0.92 -1.84
CA LEU A 168 5.53 1.38 -3.07
C LEU A 168 5.50 0.31 -4.17
N PHE A 169 5.54 -0.97 -3.83
CA PHE A 169 5.37 -2.02 -4.83
C PHE A 169 3.99 -1.95 -5.50
N HIS A 170 2.93 -1.71 -4.74
CA HIS A 170 1.58 -1.57 -5.30
C HIS A 170 1.47 -0.38 -6.26
N VAL A 171 2.11 0.74 -5.94
CA VAL A 171 2.18 1.89 -6.84
C VAL A 171 2.96 1.54 -8.12
N LEU A 172 4.12 0.90 -7.99
CA LEU A 172 4.94 0.45 -9.12
C LEU A 172 4.16 -0.51 -10.03
N SER A 173 3.62 -1.56 -9.47
CA SER A 173 2.87 -2.61 -10.16
C SER A 173 1.69 -2.03 -10.94
N ARG A 174 0.92 -1.14 -10.30
CA ARG A 174 -0.26 -0.50 -10.91
C ARG A 174 0.12 0.45 -12.04
N SER A 175 1.23 1.17 -11.93
CA SER A 175 1.70 2.11 -12.94
C SER A 175 2.38 1.46 -14.16
N ALA A 176 2.80 0.19 -14.04
CA ALA A 176 3.49 -0.56 -15.08
C ALA A 176 2.79 -1.92 -15.35
N PRO A 177 1.63 -1.93 -16.06
CA PRO A 177 0.81 -3.14 -16.25
C PRO A 177 1.56 -4.31 -16.92
N GLU A 178 2.43 -4.04 -17.89
CA GLU A 178 3.21 -5.09 -18.55
C GLU A 178 4.26 -5.70 -17.61
N LEU A 179 4.92 -4.88 -16.80
CA LEU A 179 5.81 -5.36 -15.75
C LEU A 179 5.03 -6.21 -14.73
N ARG A 180 3.87 -5.72 -14.27
CA ARG A 180 3.00 -6.47 -13.36
C ARG A 180 2.64 -7.84 -13.90
N ARG A 181 2.26 -7.93 -15.17
CA ARG A 181 1.95 -9.21 -15.83
C ARG A 181 3.14 -10.17 -15.81
N LYS A 182 4.35 -9.68 -16.13
CA LYS A 182 5.59 -10.48 -16.08
C LYS A 182 5.92 -10.94 -14.65
N LEU A 183 5.72 -10.06 -13.67
CA LEU A 183 5.95 -10.35 -12.26
C LEU A 183 4.99 -11.43 -11.74
N TYR A 184 3.69 -11.30 -12.01
CA TYR A 184 2.70 -12.31 -11.61
C TYR A 184 2.96 -13.66 -12.28
N ALA A 185 3.27 -13.67 -13.59
CA ALA A 185 3.63 -14.89 -14.31
C ALA A 185 4.89 -15.55 -13.72
N SER A 186 5.82 -14.77 -13.16
CA SER A 186 7.04 -15.31 -12.55
C SER A 186 6.79 -16.16 -11.29
N ILE A 187 5.61 -16.05 -10.69
CA ILE A 187 5.15 -16.84 -9.56
C ILE A 187 3.91 -17.69 -9.91
N GLY A 188 3.69 -17.97 -11.20
CA GLY A 188 2.69 -18.88 -11.70
C GLY A 188 1.29 -18.30 -11.93
N PHE A 189 1.06 -17.00 -11.68
CA PHE A 189 -0.24 -16.38 -11.90
C PHE A 189 -0.37 -15.78 -13.29
N GLU A 190 -1.47 -16.11 -13.95
CA GLU A 190 -1.81 -15.60 -15.28
C GLU A 190 -3.21 -14.96 -15.27
N PRO A 191 -3.47 -13.97 -16.16
CA PRO A 191 -4.81 -13.39 -16.29
C PRO A 191 -5.86 -14.44 -16.62
N CYS A 192 -6.99 -14.41 -15.91
CA CYS A 192 -8.14 -15.29 -16.16
C CYS A 192 -9.45 -14.53 -16.42
N GLY A 193 -9.36 -13.18 -16.56
CA GLY A 193 -10.52 -12.31 -16.55
C GLY A 193 -11.17 -12.22 -15.16
N GLU A 194 -12.00 -11.21 -14.96
CA GLU A 194 -12.61 -10.99 -13.63
C GLU A 194 -13.61 -12.10 -13.29
N VAL A 195 -13.44 -12.67 -12.09
CA VAL A 195 -14.29 -13.71 -11.54
C VAL A 195 -15.31 -13.08 -10.59
N ILE A 196 -16.57 -13.36 -10.85
CA ILE A 196 -17.69 -13.00 -9.96
C ILE A 196 -17.94 -14.18 -9.03
N LEU A 197 -18.00 -13.91 -7.74
CA LEU A 197 -18.25 -14.97 -6.74
C LEU A 197 -19.68 -15.50 -6.89
N PRO A 198 -19.90 -16.84 -6.76
CA PRO A 198 -21.21 -17.40 -6.97
C PRO A 198 -22.18 -17.09 -5.80
N GLY A 199 -23.44 -16.81 -6.15
CA GLY A 199 -24.54 -16.67 -5.19
C GLY A 199 -24.29 -15.63 -4.10
N ASP A 200 -24.46 -16.04 -2.85
CA ASP A 200 -24.34 -15.15 -1.69
C ASP A 200 -22.91 -14.71 -1.37
N PHE A 201 -21.89 -15.41 -1.90
CA PHE A 201 -20.49 -15.03 -1.68
C PHE A 201 -20.18 -13.63 -2.24
N GLU A 202 -20.78 -13.24 -3.39
CA GLU A 202 -20.57 -11.90 -3.97
C GLU A 202 -21.14 -10.79 -3.06
N ARG A 203 -22.24 -11.03 -2.36
CA ARG A 203 -22.82 -10.05 -1.44
C ARG A 203 -21.95 -9.76 -0.22
N ARG A 204 -21.09 -10.69 0.15
CA ARG A 204 -20.17 -10.63 1.29
C ARG A 204 -18.71 -10.72 0.90
N ARG A 205 -18.42 -10.45 -0.39
CA ARG A 205 -17.07 -10.27 -0.90
C ARG A 205 -16.33 -9.22 -0.08
N ILE A 206 -15.05 -9.48 0.21
CA ILE A 206 -14.14 -8.50 0.80
C ILE A 206 -13.15 -8.10 -0.28
N THR A 207 -13.06 -6.79 -0.53
CA THR A 207 -12.26 -6.23 -1.60
C THR A 207 -10.95 -5.70 -1.04
N ASN A 208 -9.81 -6.20 -1.56
CA ASN A 208 -8.51 -5.65 -1.26
C ASN A 208 -8.29 -4.36 -2.08
N PRO A 209 -8.00 -3.20 -1.46
CA PRO A 209 -7.76 -1.95 -2.19
C PRO A 209 -6.54 -2.02 -3.12
N ASP A 210 -5.56 -2.84 -2.79
CA ASP A 210 -4.31 -2.99 -3.55
C ASP A 210 -4.48 -3.88 -4.78
N ALA A 211 -5.41 -4.84 -4.72
CA ALA A 211 -5.77 -5.75 -5.80
C ALA A 211 -7.29 -6.03 -5.79
N PRO A 212 -8.13 -5.10 -6.27
CA PRO A 212 -9.57 -5.17 -6.08
C PRO A 212 -10.30 -6.19 -6.96
N ALA A 213 -9.68 -6.67 -8.04
CA ALA A 213 -10.26 -7.66 -8.93
C ALA A 213 -9.78 -9.08 -8.62
N PHE A 214 -10.63 -10.07 -8.76
CA PHE A 214 -10.26 -11.48 -8.78
C PHE A 214 -10.03 -11.90 -10.22
N ASP A 215 -8.91 -11.53 -10.83
CA ASP A 215 -8.67 -11.61 -12.27
C ASP A 215 -7.40 -12.38 -12.67
N HIS A 216 -6.70 -12.95 -11.69
CA HIS A 216 -5.50 -13.75 -11.90
C HIS A 216 -5.64 -15.13 -11.23
N GLY A 217 -5.34 -16.17 -11.98
CA GLY A 217 -5.37 -17.56 -11.52
C GLY A 217 -4.02 -18.24 -11.63
N ILE A 218 -3.85 -19.31 -10.87
CA ILE A 218 -2.68 -20.17 -10.84
C ILE A 218 -3.10 -21.61 -11.13
N ARG A 219 -2.31 -22.35 -11.91
CA ARG A 219 -2.53 -23.78 -12.14
C ARG A 219 -1.92 -24.62 -11.05
N VAL A 220 -2.74 -25.40 -10.39
CA VAL A 220 -2.33 -26.31 -9.32
C VAL A 220 -3.18 -27.58 -9.35
N ARG A 221 -2.80 -28.59 -8.59
CA ARG A 221 -3.55 -29.84 -8.47
C ARG A 221 -4.32 -29.86 -7.15
N VAL A 222 -5.63 -30.08 -7.24
CA VAL A 222 -6.53 -30.21 -6.10
C VAL A 222 -7.26 -31.55 -6.22
N ASP A 223 -7.19 -32.40 -5.22
CA ASP A 223 -7.78 -33.75 -5.21
C ASP A 223 -7.38 -34.59 -6.45
N GLY A 224 -6.10 -34.47 -6.86
CA GLY A 224 -5.55 -35.17 -8.02
C GLY A 224 -5.92 -34.59 -9.38
N VAL A 225 -6.74 -33.53 -9.45
CA VAL A 225 -7.18 -32.87 -10.67
C VAL A 225 -6.47 -31.53 -10.85
N GLU A 226 -5.87 -31.28 -12.02
CA GLU A 226 -5.33 -29.97 -12.38
C GLU A 226 -6.46 -28.95 -12.59
N ARG A 227 -6.36 -27.80 -11.90
CA ARG A 227 -7.36 -26.72 -11.95
C ARG A 227 -6.71 -25.34 -12.04
N TRP A 228 -7.43 -24.43 -12.63
CA TRP A 228 -7.19 -23.00 -12.43
C TRP A 228 -7.79 -22.58 -11.10
N MET A 229 -6.98 -21.97 -10.24
CA MET A 229 -7.41 -21.52 -8.92
C MET A 229 -7.18 -20.04 -8.77
N VAL A 230 -8.20 -19.31 -8.34
CA VAL A 230 -8.17 -17.85 -8.12
C VAL A 230 -8.23 -17.57 -6.61
N PRO A 231 -7.33 -16.75 -6.06
CA PRO A 231 -7.41 -16.28 -4.69
C PRO A 231 -8.66 -15.43 -4.48
N VAL A 232 -9.49 -15.74 -3.51
CA VAL A 232 -10.74 -15.03 -3.23
C VAL A 232 -10.91 -14.72 -1.75
N LEU A 233 -11.56 -13.59 -1.46
CA LEU A 233 -11.82 -13.08 -0.12
C LEU A 233 -13.31 -12.82 0.07
N TRP A 234 -13.86 -13.29 1.20
CA TRP A 234 -15.23 -13.00 1.59
C TRP A 234 -15.39 -13.04 3.11
N SER A 235 -16.53 -12.56 3.62
CA SER A 235 -16.87 -12.73 5.04
C SER A 235 -17.50 -14.09 5.34
N GLN A 236 -17.11 -14.70 6.44
CA GLN A 236 -17.75 -15.93 6.96
C GLN A 236 -19.21 -15.69 7.33
N THR A 237 -19.55 -14.48 7.80
CA THR A 237 -20.90 -14.09 8.18
C THR A 237 -21.62 -13.42 7.03
N ALA A 238 -22.92 -13.72 6.88
CA ALA A 238 -23.74 -13.13 5.81
C ALA A 238 -23.96 -11.64 5.99
N ASP A 239 -24.13 -11.20 7.23
CA ASP A 239 -24.36 -9.82 7.60
C ASP A 239 -23.31 -9.34 8.61
N TYR A 240 -23.00 -8.05 8.55
CA TYR A 240 -22.10 -7.44 9.53
C TYR A 240 -22.86 -7.14 10.84
N ASP A 241 -22.36 -7.66 11.96
CA ASP A 241 -22.88 -7.38 13.29
C ASP A 241 -22.09 -6.24 13.97
N ALA A 242 -22.59 -5.03 13.86
CA ALA A 242 -21.99 -3.85 14.49
C ALA A 242 -21.92 -3.95 16.03
N LYS A 243 -22.76 -4.77 16.67
CA LYS A 243 -22.78 -4.95 18.13
C LYS A 243 -21.69 -5.91 18.60
N ALA A 244 -21.29 -6.87 17.76
CA ALA A 244 -20.20 -7.79 18.06
C ALA A 244 -18.85 -7.08 18.14
N GLY A 245 -18.71 -5.88 17.59
CA GLY A 245 -17.51 -5.05 17.66
C GLY A 245 -16.28 -5.65 16.95
N LYS A 246 -16.46 -6.70 16.17
CA LYS A 246 -15.39 -7.36 15.45
C LYS A 246 -14.85 -6.46 14.33
N ALA A 247 -13.53 -6.41 14.19
CA ALA A 247 -12.91 -5.84 13.01
C ALA A 247 -13.26 -6.71 11.78
N PHE A 248 -13.42 -6.10 10.60
CA PHE A 248 -13.81 -6.85 9.39
C PHE A 248 -12.80 -7.95 9.04
N PHE A 249 -11.52 -7.76 9.35
CA PHE A 249 -10.48 -8.78 9.18
C PHE A 249 -10.75 -10.06 9.99
N GLU A 250 -11.45 -9.99 11.14
CA GLU A 250 -11.76 -11.14 11.97
C GLU A 250 -12.83 -12.05 11.35
N THR A 251 -13.59 -11.54 10.39
CA THR A 251 -14.62 -12.31 9.68
C THR A 251 -14.18 -12.71 8.27
N MET A 252 -12.98 -12.29 7.85
CA MET A 252 -12.46 -12.55 6.53
C MET A 252 -12.01 -13.99 6.36
N GLU A 253 -12.48 -14.63 5.30
CA GLU A 253 -11.99 -15.90 4.81
C GLU A 253 -11.20 -15.74 3.53
N PHE A 254 -10.15 -16.53 3.41
CA PHE A 254 -9.34 -16.65 2.21
C PHE A 254 -9.32 -18.11 1.73
N ARG A 255 -9.56 -18.32 0.44
CA ARG A 255 -9.40 -19.60 -0.24
C ARG A 255 -8.93 -19.40 -1.68
N LEU A 256 -8.45 -20.48 -2.25
CA LEU A 256 -8.30 -20.66 -3.69
C LEU A 256 -9.60 -21.25 -4.22
N MET A 257 -10.25 -20.59 -5.18
CA MET A 257 -11.49 -21.04 -5.83
C MET A 257 -11.21 -21.57 -7.22
N ALA A 258 -11.71 -22.75 -7.55
CA ALA A 258 -11.58 -23.34 -8.88
C ALA A 258 -12.42 -22.58 -9.90
N VAL A 259 -11.82 -22.33 -11.08
CA VAL A 259 -12.51 -21.69 -12.20
C VAL A 259 -12.21 -22.41 -13.51
N ARG A 260 -13.17 -22.38 -14.44
CA ARG A 260 -12.95 -22.67 -15.84
C ARG A 260 -12.75 -21.37 -16.60
N LEU A 261 -11.88 -21.39 -17.59
CA LEU A 261 -11.67 -20.25 -18.48
C LEU A 261 -12.64 -20.37 -19.68
N GLU A 262 -13.50 -19.38 -19.86
CA GLU A 262 -14.55 -19.39 -20.89
C GLU A 262 -14.62 -18.07 -21.65
N GLY A 263 -15.06 -18.13 -22.91
CA GLY A 263 -15.39 -16.96 -23.71
C GLY A 263 -14.22 -16.26 -24.38
N ASP A 264 -14.57 -15.23 -25.16
CA ASP A 264 -13.66 -14.27 -25.79
C ASP A 264 -14.29 -12.87 -25.66
N PRO A 265 -13.79 -11.97 -24.82
CA PRO A 265 -12.59 -12.15 -23.97
C PRO A 265 -12.73 -13.23 -22.88
N VAL A 266 -11.61 -13.82 -22.52
CA VAL A 266 -11.54 -14.88 -21.50
C VAL A 266 -12.00 -14.34 -20.15
N ARG A 267 -12.82 -15.14 -19.45
CA ARG A 267 -13.24 -14.90 -18.06
C ARG A 267 -13.22 -16.19 -17.25
N GLY A 268 -12.89 -16.09 -15.99
CA GLY A 268 -12.96 -17.20 -15.04
C GLY A 268 -14.40 -17.41 -14.57
N VAL A 269 -14.92 -18.62 -14.80
CA VAL A 269 -16.25 -19.03 -14.31
C VAL A 269 -16.07 -20.02 -13.19
N PRO A 270 -16.62 -19.77 -11.97
CA PRO A 270 -16.47 -20.67 -10.84
C PRO A 270 -16.92 -22.10 -11.16
N GLU A 271 -16.10 -23.08 -10.77
CA GLU A 271 -16.48 -24.49 -10.80
C GLU A 271 -17.32 -24.82 -9.57
N ILE A 272 -18.42 -25.52 -9.82
CA ILE A 272 -19.40 -25.91 -8.80
C ILE A 272 -19.36 -27.44 -8.65
N ASP A 273 -19.38 -27.91 -7.42
CA ASP A 273 -19.45 -29.34 -7.11
C ASP A 273 -20.88 -29.93 -7.31
N VAL A 274 -21.03 -31.21 -7.00
CA VAL A 274 -22.30 -31.94 -7.17
C VAL A 274 -23.42 -31.44 -6.25
N ASP A 275 -23.06 -30.76 -5.16
CA ASP A 275 -23.99 -30.22 -4.17
C ASP A 275 -24.34 -28.75 -4.45
N GLY A 276 -23.80 -28.17 -5.54
CA GLY A 276 -24.02 -26.79 -5.94
C GLY A 276 -23.14 -25.77 -5.22
N ALA A 277 -22.09 -26.21 -4.51
CA ALA A 277 -21.12 -25.32 -3.83
C ALA A 277 -19.90 -25.05 -4.72
N PRO A 278 -19.28 -23.85 -4.61
CA PRO A 278 -18.04 -23.57 -5.34
C PRO A 278 -16.89 -24.44 -4.80
N ILE A 279 -16.12 -25.02 -5.70
CA ILE A 279 -14.93 -25.81 -5.33
C ILE A 279 -13.85 -24.86 -4.81
N MET A 280 -13.57 -24.94 -3.53
CA MET A 280 -12.60 -24.10 -2.84
C MET A 280 -11.62 -24.93 -2.00
N THR A 281 -10.37 -24.49 -1.92
CA THR A 281 -9.36 -25.13 -1.08
C THR A 281 -8.47 -24.12 -0.39
N LYS A 282 -7.77 -24.55 0.64
CA LYS A 282 -6.67 -23.77 1.24
C LYS A 282 -5.40 -23.95 0.41
N PRO A 283 -4.48 -22.96 0.39
CA PRO A 283 -3.19 -23.08 -0.32
C PRO A 283 -2.40 -24.36 0.05
N GLU A 284 -2.49 -24.80 1.32
CA GLU A 284 -1.77 -25.96 1.82
C GLU A 284 -2.23 -27.28 1.18
N ASN A 285 -3.44 -27.32 0.67
CA ASN A 285 -4.03 -28.49 0.01
C ASN A 285 -3.96 -28.40 -1.53
N ALA A 286 -3.34 -27.35 -2.07
CA ALA A 286 -3.15 -27.14 -3.49
C ALA A 286 -1.72 -27.55 -3.89
N GLU A 287 -1.56 -28.76 -4.41
CA GLU A 287 -0.26 -29.30 -4.82
C GLU A 287 0.31 -28.46 -5.98
N GLY A 288 1.56 -28.01 -5.87
CA GLY A 288 2.22 -27.14 -6.83
C GLY A 288 2.03 -25.64 -6.55
N PHE A 289 1.25 -25.25 -5.53
CA PHE A 289 1.08 -23.83 -5.19
C PHE A 289 2.38 -23.24 -4.62
N PHE A 290 2.91 -23.80 -3.53
CA PHE A 290 4.10 -23.27 -2.89
C PHE A 290 5.39 -23.50 -3.70
N GLU A 291 5.41 -24.44 -4.61
CA GLU A 291 6.50 -24.64 -5.58
C GLU A 291 6.61 -23.47 -6.56
N GLN A 292 5.49 -22.76 -6.81
CA GLN A 292 5.42 -21.61 -7.69
C GLN A 292 5.60 -20.29 -6.95
N VAL A 293 4.86 -20.08 -5.84
CA VAL A 293 4.85 -18.80 -5.12
C VAL A 293 5.94 -18.69 -4.06
N GLY A 294 6.56 -19.82 -3.66
CA GLY A 294 7.51 -19.89 -2.55
C GLY A 294 6.87 -19.78 -1.17
N ARG A 295 7.72 -19.65 -0.14
CA ARG A 295 7.35 -19.54 1.27
C ARG A 295 8.02 -18.35 1.97
N ASN A 296 8.36 -17.31 1.21
CA ASN A 296 8.98 -16.10 1.76
C ASN A 296 8.00 -15.26 2.56
N THR A 297 6.70 -15.41 2.29
CA THR A 297 5.61 -14.72 2.99
C THR A 297 4.47 -15.67 3.34
N GLY A 298 3.71 -15.32 4.36
CA GLY A 298 2.42 -15.93 4.67
C GLY A 298 1.22 -15.11 4.15
N TYR A 299 1.46 -13.97 3.51
CA TYR A 299 0.41 -13.09 2.99
C TYR A 299 0.05 -13.48 1.55
N LEU A 300 -0.75 -14.55 1.44
CA LEU A 300 -1.01 -15.29 0.20
C LEU A 300 -2.31 -14.88 -0.52
N ILE A 301 -2.98 -13.82 -0.06
CA ILE A 301 -4.34 -13.47 -0.49
C ILE A 301 -4.47 -13.00 -1.95
N HIS A 302 -3.34 -12.62 -2.57
CA HIS A 302 -3.25 -12.20 -3.97
C HIS A 302 -1.80 -12.23 -4.44
N PRO A 303 -1.49 -12.48 -5.74
CA PRO A 303 -0.13 -12.38 -6.27
C PRO A 303 0.52 -11.01 -6.02
N GLU A 304 -0.26 -9.94 -5.99
CA GLU A 304 0.19 -8.59 -5.66
C GLU A 304 0.84 -8.52 -4.28
N GLU A 305 0.19 -9.10 -3.25
CA GLU A 305 0.68 -9.12 -1.88
C GLU A 305 1.92 -9.99 -1.71
N ILE A 306 1.90 -11.18 -2.35
CA ILE A 306 3.05 -12.10 -2.36
C ILE A 306 4.29 -11.39 -2.90
N LEU A 307 4.14 -10.64 -3.98
CA LEU A 307 5.24 -9.93 -4.62
C LEU A 307 5.64 -8.65 -3.87
N ALA A 308 4.70 -7.96 -3.22
CA ALA A 308 5.00 -6.80 -2.39
C ALA A 308 5.91 -7.18 -1.20
N ASP A 309 5.63 -8.29 -0.53
CA ASP A 309 6.49 -8.82 0.53
C ASP A 309 7.87 -9.27 -0.02
N ASN A 310 7.92 -9.90 -1.19
CA ASN A 310 9.18 -10.25 -1.83
C ASN A 310 9.99 -9.03 -2.29
N PHE A 311 9.31 -7.95 -2.70
CA PHE A 311 9.95 -6.69 -3.05
C PHE A 311 10.58 -6.01 -1.81
N GLU A 312 9.90 -6.01 -0.68
CA GLU A 312 10.46 -5.52 0.58
C GLU A 312 11.77 -6.27 0.94
N ILE A 313 11.77 -7.61 0.81
CA ILE A 313 12.96 -8.46 1.03
C ILE A 313 14.08 -8.08 0.06
N LEU A 314 13.78 -7.89 -1.22
CA LEU A 314 14.73 -7.47 -2.24
C LEU A 314 15.36 -6.11 -1.94
N VAL A 315 14.52 -5.12 -1.57
CA VAL A 315 14.98 -3.76 -1.25
C VAL A 315 15.84 -3.76 0.01
N ALA A 316 15.47 -4.54 1.02
CA ALA A 316 16.25 -4.71 2.24
C ALA A 316 17.60 -5.42 2.01
N GLY A 317 17.77 -6.10 0.88
CA GLY A 317 18.97 -6.87 0.58
C GLY A 317 19.12 -8.14 1.42
N GLU A 318 18.01 -8.69 1.90
CA GLU A 318 17.99 -9.91 2.71
C GLU A 318 18.37 -11.12 1.84
N ARG A 319 19.39 -11.87 2.27
CA ARG A 319 19.90 -13.02 1.54
C ARG A 319 19.42 -14.36 2.08
N ARG A 320 18.88 -14.37 3.29
CA ARG A 320 18.44 -15.61 3.97
C ARG A 320 16.91 -15.65 3.99
N THR A 321 16.33 -16.16 2.92
CA THR A 321 14.90 -16.40 2.78
C THR A 321 14.67 -17.85 2.41
N PRO A 322 13.49 -18.43 2.69
CA PRO A 322 13.17 -19.80 2.28
C PRO A 322 13.33 -20.06 0.78
N ASN A 323 12.95 -19.08 -0.06
CA ASN A 323 12.96 -19.17 -1.51
C ASN A 323 13.66 -17.94 -2.13
N PRO A 324 15.03 -17.88 -2.08
CA PRO A 324 15.78 -16.73 -2.58
C PRO A 324 15.67 -16.57 -4.11
N GLU A 325 15.32 -17.63 -4.84
CA GLU A 325 15.12 -17.61 -6.30
C GLU A 325 13.94 -16.71 -6.70
N ILE A 326 12.88 -16.60 -5.90
CA ILE A 326 11.75 -15.69 -6.14
C ILE A 326 12.24 -14.24 -6.08
N VAL A 327 12.95 -13.88 -5.01
CA VAL A 327 13.53 -12.54 -4.83
C VAL A 327 14.51 -12.18 -5.93
N ARG A 328 15.37 -13.15 -6.34
CA ARG A 328 16.33 -12.95 -7.44
C ARG A 328 15.61 -12.69 -8.77
N ARG A 329 14.60 -13.51 -9.11
CA ARG A 329 13.80 -13.37 -10.34
C ARG A 329 13.06 -12.03 -10.38
N LEU A 330 12.46 -11.62 -9.26
CA LEU A 330 11.86 -10.30 -9.12
C LEU A 330 12.87 -9.18 -9.45
N GLY A 331 14.07 -9.23 -8.86
CA GLY A 331 15.12 -8.25 -9.12
C GLY A 331 15.65 -8.26 -10.56
N GLU A 332 15.64 -9.40 -11.24
CA GLU A 332 16.00 -9.51 -12.65
C GLU A 332 14.97 -8.84 -13.55
N LEU A 333 13.68 -9.08 -13.32
CA LEU A 333 12.59 -8.47 -14.08
C LEU A 333 12.55 -6.95 -13.91
N LEU A 334 12.75 -6.44 -12.68
CA LEU A 334 12.80 -5.00 -12.42
C LEU A 334 13.95 -4.30 -13.17
N ARG A 335 15.12 -4.95 -13.31
CA ARG A 335 16.26 -4.38 -14.05
C ARG A 335 16.08 -4.41 -15.56
N GLN A 336 15.28 -5.32 -16.09
CA GLN A 336 15.01 -5.40 -17.54
C GLN A 336 14.14 -4.22 -18.02
N GLY A 337 13.36 -3.63 -17.12
CA GLY A 337 12.40 -2.59 -17.46
C GLY A 337 11.25 -3.11 -18.33
N ASP A 338 10.46 -2.18 -18.83
CA ASP A 338 9.42 -2.47 -19.84
C ASP A 338 10.04 -2.68 -21.23
#